data_ba971aa86ccfa59dec13a98c8eac9e30
#
_entry.id   ba971aa86ccfa59dec13a98c8eac9e30
#
_cell.length_a   1.000
_cell.length_b   1.000
_cell.length_c   1.000
_cell.angle_alpha   90.00
_cell.angle_beta   90.00
_cell.angle_gamma   90.00
#
_symmetry.space_group_name_H-M   'P 1'
#
loop_
_entity.id
_entity.type
_entity.pdbx_description
1 polymer ?
#
loop_
_entity_poly.entity_id
_entity_poly.type
_entity_poly.pdbx_seq_one_letter_code
_entity_poly.pdbx_strand_id
1 'polypeptide(L)'
;MQIIRFNHKINTAKVRVTDPDDLWYLSHLIDPNNQVKGTAHRKIKIGEGENVRIIRKIVTLTILVEKIEYQAQNATLRINGTIVEGPDDFPKGSYQNISINEGDELTIKKEYWPSFQEQKLREAAKPKHQILICVFNREEAIIAVSTKFGHKVLTEFKGETSKKY
;
A
#
# COMPACT_ATOMS: atom_id res chain seq x y z
N MET A 1 -9.90 2.25 -3.28
CA MET A 1 -9.70 2.16 -1.81
C MET A 1 -11.04 1.91 -1.11
N GLN A 2 -11.05 1.04 -0.13
CA GLN A 2 -12.23 0.82 0.71
C GLN A 2 -12.05 1.53 2.05
N ILE A 3 -12.96 2.43 2.40
CA ILE A 3 -13.03 3.01 3.74
C ILE A 3 -13.79 2.02 4.62
N ILE A 4 -13.08 1.37 5.57
CA ILE A 4 -13.68 0.44 6.52
C ILE A 4 -14.40 1.20 7.63
N ARG A 5 -13.75 2.24 8.15
CA ARG A 5 -14.30 3.09 9.21
C ARG A 5 -13.65 4.47 9.18
N PHE A 6 -14.45 5.49 9.32
CA PHE A 6 -14.01 6.86 9.57
C PHE A 6 -14.63 7.36 10.87
N ASN A 7 -13.82 7.87 11.79
CA ASN A 7 -14.27 8.34 13.10
C ASN A 7 -13.74 9.74 13.39
N HIS A 8 -14.61 10.74 13.26
CA HIS A 8 -14.27 12.15 13.52
C HIS A 8 -13.95 12.43 15.00
N LYS A 9 -14.57 11.69 15.96
CA LYS A 9 -14.34 11.96 17.40
C LYS A 9 -12.90 11.69 17.83
N ILE A 10 -12.25 10.71 17.20
CA ILE A 10 -10.88 10.32 17.51
C ILE A 10 -9.93 10.54 16.32
N ASN A 11 -10.41 11.24 15.32
CA ASN A 11 -9.66 11.62 14.11
C ASN A 11 -8.94 10.44 13.43
N THR A 12 -9.63 9.33 13.26
CA THR A 12 -9.08 8.11 12.66
C THR A 12 -9.81 7.68 11.40
N ALA A 13 -9.06 7.22 10.42
CA ALA A 13 -9.54 6.55 9.22
C ALA A 13 -8.92 5.16 9.10
N LYS A 14 -9.75 4.10 9.09
CA LYS A 14 -9.31 2.75 8.75
C LYS A 14 -9.67 2.46 7.31
N VAL A 15 -8.69 2.07 6.51
CA VAL A 15 -8.84 1.83 5.08
C VAL A 15 -8.19 0.51 4.67
N ARG A 16 -8.68 -0.06 3.57
CA ARG A 16 -8.06 -1.18 2.85
C ARG A 16 -7.66 -0.72 1.46
N VAL A 17 -6.45 -1.04 1.07
CA VAL A 17 -5.95 -0.83 -0.29
C VAL A 17 -6.57 -1.89 -1.20
N THR A 18 -7.28 -1.47 -2.23
CA THR A 18 -7.97 -2.35 -3.19
C THR A 18 -7.40 -2.25 -4.60
N ASP A 19 -6.51 -1.29 -4.82
CA ASP A 19 -5.97 -0.97 -6.12
C ASP A 19 -4.62 -0.24 -5.95
N PRO A 20 -3.62 -0.44 -6.82
CA PRO A 20 -2.34 0.25 -6.73
C PRO A 20 -2.44 1.78 -6.68
N ASP A 21 -3.43 2.38 -7.37
CA ASP A 21 -3.65 3.82 -7.33
C ASP A 21 -4.01 4.35 -5.93
N ASP A 22 -4.54 3.49 -5.06
CA ASP A 22 -4.88 3.86 -3.68
C ASP A 22 -3.63 4.25 -2.88
N LEU A 23 -2.48 3.64 -3.21
CA LEU A 23 -1.20 3.95 -2.56
C LEU A 23 -0.74 5.37 -2.86
N TRP A 24 -1.03 5.85 -4.08
CA TRP A 24 -0.79 7.26 -4.41
C TRP A 24 -1.68 8.18 -3.60
N TYR A 25 -2.97 7.87 -3.45
CA TYR A 25 -3.85 8.65 -2.59
C TYR A 25 -3.35 8.66 -1.14
N LEU A 26 -2.94 7.51 -0.62
CA LEU A 26 -2.41 7.38 0.73
C LEU A 26 -1.13 8.19 0.94
N SER A 27 -0.24 8.26 -0.06
CA SER A 27 0.98 9.08 0.02
C SER A 27 0.70 10.58 0.14
N HIS A 28 -0.50 11.03 -0.24
CA HIS A 28 -0.95 12.43 -0.10
C HIS A 28 -1.92 12.63 1.08
N LEU A 29 -2.38 11.55 1.69
CA LEU A 29 -3.26 11.58 2.85
C LEU A 29 -2.49 11.44 4.16
N ILE A 30 -1.33 10.81 4.13
CA ILE A 30 -0.49 10.63 5.30
C ILE A 30 0.55 11.74 5.31
N ASP A 31 0.71 12.42 6.45
CA ASP A 31 1.68 13.48 6.64
C ASP A 31 2.68 13.07 7.73
N PRO A 32 3.88 13.69 7.79
CA PRO A 32 4.75 13.58 8.97
C PRO A 32 3.98 13.94 10.24
N ASN A 33 4.35 13.35 11.36
CA ASN A 33 3.70 13.44 12.67
C ASN A 33 2.29 12.80 12.76
N ASN A 34 1.77 12.20 11.70
CA ASN A 34 0.59 11.34 11.83
C ASN A 34 0.98 10.01 12.48
N GLN A 35 0.00 9.34 13.10
CA GLN A 35 0.18 7.98 13.56
C GLN A 35 -0.42 7.02 12.55
N VAL A 36 0.34 6.00 12.16
CA VAL A 36 -0.12 4.95 11.26
C VAL A 36 -0.01 3.60 11.95
N LYS A 37 -1.15 2.92 12.08
CA LYS A 37 -1.23 1.53 12.55
C LYS A 37 -1.33 0.62 11.35
N GLY A 38 -0.41 -0.32 11.26
CA GLY A 38 -0.36 -1.26 10.15
C GLY A 38 0.47 -2.50 10.50
N THR A 39 0.62 -3.37 9.53
CA THR A 39 1.37 -4.62 9.65
C THR A 39 2.81 -4.42 9.19
N ALA A 40 3.76 -4.79 10.03
CA ALA A 40 5.18 -4.77 9.71
C ALA A 40 5.77 -6.18 9.73
N HIS A 41 6.75 -6.40 8.85
CA HIS A 41 7.52 -7.64 8.79
C HIS A 41 8.88 -7.42 9.45
N ARG A 42 9.20 -8.22 10.47
CA ARG A 42 10.51 -8.17 11.12
C ARG A 42 11.17 -9.54 11.14
N LYS A 43 12.46 -9.54 10.89
CA LYS A 43 13.30 -10.73 11.08
C LYS A 43 13.70 -10.78 12.56
N ILE A 44 13.33 -11.84 13.24
CA ILE A 44 13.73 -12.12 14.63
C ILE A 44 14.72 -13.27 14.59
N LYS A 45 15.85 -13.11 15.28
CA LYS A 45 16.81 -14.19 15.52
C LYS A 45 16.36 -14.94 16.76
N ILE A 46 16.13 -16.25 16.64
CA ILE A 46 15.81 -17.12 17.76
C ILE A 46 16.93 -18.16 17.89
N GLY A 47 17.46 -18.32 19.09
CA GLY A 47 18.58 -19.23 19.41
C GLY A 47 19.87 -18.51 19.73
N GLU A 48 20.79 -19.22 20.38
CA GLU A 48 22.13 -18.74 20.73
C GLU A 48 23.21 -19.58 20.01
N GLY A 49 24.36 -18.99 19.74
CA GLY A 49 25.49 -19.63 19.11
C GLY A 49 25.26 -20.01 17.65
N GLU A 50 25.70 -21.20 17.22
CA GLU A 50 25.62 -21.68 15.83
C GLU A 50 24.21 -22.07 15.38
N ASN A 51 23.23 -22.19 16.28
CA ASN A 51 21.85 -22.58 16.01
C ASN A 51 20.87 -21.40 15.88
N VAL A 52 21.31 -20.25 15.40
CA VAL A 52 20.46 -19.08 15.18
C VAL A 52 19.54 -19.31 13.99
N ARG A 53 18.22 -19.34 14.25
CA ARG A 53 17.18 -19.34 13.20
C ARG A 53 16.61 -17.94 13.04
N ILE A 54 16.49 -17.50 11.77
CA ILE A 54 15.84 -16.23 11.45
C ILE A 54 14.39 -16.53 11.09
N ILE A 55 13.47 -16.05 11.92
CA ILE A 55 12.03 -16.13 11.66
C ILE A 55 11.52 -14.75 11.26
N ARG A 56 10.68 -14.70 10.22
CA ARG A 56 9.93 -13.47 9.88
C ARG A 56 8.64 -13.45 10.71
N LYS A 57 8.54 -12.51 11.63
CA LYS A 57 7.33 -12.28 12.42
C LYS A 57 6.53 -11.14 11.78
N ILE A 58 5.25 -11.39 11.60
CA ILE A 58 4.28 -10.38 11.16
C ILE A 58 3.67 -9.78 12.42
N VAL A 59 3.76 -8.48 12.58
CA VAL A 59 3.27 -7.79 13.77
C VAL A 59 2.48 -6.54 13.38
N THR A 60 1.43 -6.26 14.13
CA THR A 60 0.70 -5.00 14.03
C THR A 60 1.28 -4.01 15.03
N LEU A 61 1.67 -2.84 14.55
CA LEU A 61 2.21 -1.77 15.38
C LEU A 61 1.75 -0.41 14.88
N THR A 62 1.93 0.60 15.74
CA THR A 62 1.64 2.00 15.41
C THR A 62 2.95 2.77 15.38
N ILE A 63 3.21 3.49 14.31
CA ILE A 63 4.37 4.37 14.17
C ILE A 63 3.93 5.84 14.12
N LEU A 64 4.77 6.71 14.65
CA LEU A 64 4.74 8.14 14.38
C LEU A 64 5.50 8.36 13.07
N VAL A 65 4.81 8.85 12.05
CA VAL A 65 5.36 8.97 10.70
C VAL A 65 6.41 10.07 10.63
N GLU A 66 7.55 9.75 10.07
CA GLU A 66 8.64 10.70 9.77
C GLU A 66 8.80 10.90 8.25
N LYS A 67 8.76 9.79 7.49
CA LYS A 67 8.98 9.81 6.05
C LYS A 67 8.05 8.85 5.33
N ILE A 68 7.57 9.27 4.16
CA ILE A 68 6.71 8.48 3.28
C ILE A 68 7.37 8.40 1.91
N GLU A 69 7.42 7.20 1.35
CA GLU A 69 8.01 6.94 0.02
C GLU A 69 7.03 6.09 -0.81
N TYR A 70 6.49 6.70 -1.84
CA TYR A 70 5.67 5.99 -2.82
C TYR A 70 6.56 5.46 -3.96
N GLN A 71 6.52 4.16 -4.17
CA GLN A 71 7.27 3.46 -5.22
C GLN A 71 6.29 2.96 -6.28
N ALA A 72 6.06 3.78 -7.30
CA ALA A 72 5.10 3.49 -8.38
C ALA A 72 5.45 2.19 -9.14
N GLN A 73 6.75 1.93 -9.37
CA GLN A 73 7.22 0.73 -10.09
C GLN A 73 6.85 -0.58 -9.39
N ASN A 74 6.89 -0.59 -8.06
CA ASN A 74 6.62 -1.78 -7.24
C ASN A 74 5.22 -1.77 -6.64
N ALA A 75 4.41 -0.74 -6.93
CA ALA A 75 3.10 -0.51 -6.32
C ALA A 75 3.15 -0.69 -4.78
N THR A 76 4.11 -0.02 -4.13
CA THR A 76 4.33 -0.11 -2.69
C THR A 76 4.43 1.29 -2.08
N LEU A 77 3.79 1.49 -0.93
CA LEU A 77 3.94 2.68 -0.10
C LEU A 77 4.73 2.31 1.16
N ARG A 78 5.91 2.91 1.32
CA ARG A 78 6.75 2.75 2.50
C ARG A 78 6.53 3.91 3.45
N ILE A 79 6.19 3.59 4.69
CA ILE A 79 5.95 4.55 5.76
C ILE A 79 6.99 4.28 6.83
N ASN A 80 7.88 5.23 7.04
CA ASN A 80 8.99 5.14 7.99
C ASN A 80 8.69 6.04 9.19
N GLY A 81 9.05 5.58 10.38
CA GLY A 81 8.87 6.37 11.60
C GLY A 81 9.25 5.61 12.84
N THR A 82 8.96 6.20 13.99
CA THR A 82 9.27 5.65 15.30
C THR A 82 8.05 4.94 15.89
N ILE A 83 8.27 3.80 16.56
CA ILE A 83 7.20 3.00 17.19
C ILE A 83 6.66 3.74 18.40
N VAL A 84 5.33 3.98 18.41
CA VAL A 84 4.61 4.54 19.56
C VAL A 84 3.79 3.49 20.31
N GLU A 85 3.33 2.44 19.59
CA GLU A 85 2.56 1.34 20.17
C GLU A 85 2.85 0.04 19.40
N GLY A 86 3.06 -1.04 20.13
CA GLY A 86 3.34 -2.37 19.56
C GLY A 86 3.51 -3.42 20.65
N PRO A 87 3.77 -4.69 20.29
CA PRO A 87 4.11 -5.75 21.22
C PRO A 87 5.41 -5.45 21.99
N ASP A 88 5.57 -6.04 23.17
CA ASP A 88 6.71 -5.81 24.08
C ASP A 88 8.09 -6.09 23.44
N ASP A 89 8.15 -7.01 22.46
CA ASP A 89 9.35 -7.32 21.68
C ASP A 89 9.84 -6.13 20.79
N PHE A 90 9.05 -5.05 20.73
CA PHE A 90 9.29 -3.89 19.89
C PHE A 90 9.40 -2.62 20.74
N PRO A 91 10.63 -2.22 21.11
CA PRO A 91 10.83 -1.06 21.98
C PRO A 91 10.20 0.19 21.38
N LYS A 92 9.40 0.91 22.15
CA LYS A 92 8.89 2.24 21.80
C LYS A 92 10.06 3.17 21.51
N GLY A 93 9.90 4.04 20.53
CA GLY A 93 10.96 4.95 20.06
C GLY A 93 11.94 4.31 19.07
N SER A 94 11.91 3.00 18.85
CA SER A 94 12.74 2.39 17.82
C SER A 94 12.19 2.67 16.43
N TYR A 95 13.09 2.81 15.44
CA TYR A 95 12.74 3.09 14.06
C TYR A 95 12.18 1.85 13.38
N GLN A 96 11.08 2.03 12.66
CA GLN A 96 10.42 0.94 11.93
C GLN A 96 9.86 1.42 10.60
N ASN A 97 9.84 0.51 9.64
CA ASN A 97 9.17 0.65 8.34
C ASN A 97 7.90 -0.19 8.31
N ILE A 98 6.82 0.38 7.78
CA ILE A 98 5.61 -0.33 7.38
C ILE A 98 5.51 -0.20 5.86
N SER A 99 5.51 -1.34 5.16
CA SER A 99 5.30 -1.40 3.71
C SER A 99 3.86 -1.79 3.44
N ILE A 100 3.15 -0.96 2.71
CA ILE A 100 1.73 -1.14 2.36
C ILE A 100 1.64 -1.50 0.88
N ASN A 101 0.91 -2.55 0.58
CA ASN A 101 0.65 -3.07 -0.75
C ASN A 101 -0.86 -3.20 -0.99
N GLU A 102 -1.25 -3.62 -2.19
CA GLU A 102 -2.63 -3.98 -2.49
C GLU A 102 -3.09 -5.13 -1.57
N GLY A 103 -4.29 -5.01 -1.01
CA GLY A 103 -4.87 -5.95 -0.03
C GLY A 103 -4.66 -5.57 1.43
N ASP A 104 -3.67 -4.73 1.74
CA ASP A 104 -3.34 -4.38 3.11
C ASP A 104 -4.34 -3.39 3.72
N GLU A 105 -4.46 -3.48 5.05
CA GLU A 105 -5.26 -2.56 5.86
C GLU A 105 -4.34 -1.68 6.72
N LEU A 106 -4.70 -0.42 6.83
CA LEU A 106 -4.04 0.51 7.75
C LEU A 106 -5.05 1.44 8.41
N THR A 107 -4.66 1.95 9.59
CA THR A 107 -5.41 3.00 10.29
C THR A 107 -4.53 4.23 10.37
N ILE A 108 -5.03 5.36 9.89
CA ILE A 108 -4.39 6.66 9.95
C ILE A 108 -5.05 7.45 11.06
N LYS A 109 -4.29 7.96 12.01
CA LYS A 109 -4.75 8.87 13.06
C LYS A 109 -4.03 10.20 12.92
N LYS A 110 -4.80 11.27 12.89
CA LYS A 110 -4.32 12.64 12.77
C LYS A 110 -4.74 13.46 13.98
N GLU A 111 -4.14 14.62 14.15
CA GLU A 111 -4.63 15.60 15.12
C GLU A 111 -6.01 16.11 14.69
N TYR A 112 -6.16 16.43 13.39
CA TYR A 112 -7.43 16.75 12.74
C TYR A 112 -7.39 16.33 11.27
N TRP A 113 -8.55 16.14 10.66
CA TRP A 113 -8.69 15.87 9.23
C TRP A 113 -9.09 17.14 8.50
N PRO A 114 -8.20 17.76 7.70
CA PRO A 114 -8.58 18.87 6.84
C PRO A 114 -9.66 18.45 5.84
N SER A 115 -10.63 19.34 5.56
CA SER A 115 -11.75 19.03 4.67
C SER A 115 -11.31 18.54 3.28
N PHE A 116 -10.24 19.10 2.73
CA PHE A 116 -9.70 18.67 1.44
C PHE A 116 -9.13 17.25 1.48
N GLN A 117 -8.56 16.82 2.61
CA GLN A 117 -8.06 15.44 2.77
C GLN A 117 -9.22 14.46 2.96
N GLU A 118 -10.27 14.83 3.69
CA GLU A 118 -11.48 14.02 3.76
C GLU A 118 -12.13 13.85 2.38
N GLN A 119 -12.20 14.93 1.60
CA GLN A 119 -12.71 14.88 0.24
C GLN A 119 -11.85 13.94 -0.64
N LYS A 120 -10.52 14.05 -0.56
CA LYS A 120 -9.58 13.17 -1.28
C LYS A 120 -9.74 11.70 -0.85
N LEU A 121 -9.94 11.43 0.44
CA LEU A 121 -10.20 10.10 0.96
C LEU A 121 -11.50 9.52 0.39
N ARG A 122 -12.58 10.31 0.37
CA ARG A 122 -13.87 9.92 -0.23
C ARG A 122 -13.78 9.73 -1.74
N GLU A 123 -13.00 10.57 -2.43
CA GLU A 123 -12.74 10.44 -3.87
C GLU A 123 -12.04 9.12 -4.17
N ALA A 124 -11.02 8.77 -3.41
CA ALA A 124 -10.29 7.52 -3.56
C ALA A 124 -11.17 6.26 -3.32
N ALA A 125 -12.25 6.40 -2.55
CA ALA A 125 -13.19 5.32 -2.27
C ALA A 125 -14.31 5.18 -3.31
N LYS A 126 -14.45 6.14 -4.24
CA LYS A 126 -15.45 6.03 -5.31
C LYS A 126 -15.11 4.88 -6.26
N PRO A 127 -16.13 4.24 -6.86
CA PRO A 127 -15.91 3.27 -7.93
C PRO A 127 -15.03 3.87 -9.03
N LYS A 128 -14.02 3.14 -9.45
CA LYS A 128 -13.15 3.55 -10.54
C LYS A 128 -13.71 3.02 -11.85
N HIS A 129 -13.83 3.89 -12.84
CA HIS A 129 -14.09 3.45 -14.20
C HIS A 129 -12.78 2.95 -14.78
N GLN A 130 -12.71 1.67 -15.06
CA GLN A 130 -11.59 1.05 -15.73
C GLN A 130 -11.92 0.86 -17.20
N ILE A 131 -10.99 1.24 -18.07
CA ILE A 131 -11.12 1.04 -19.51
C ILE A 131 -10.25 -0.16 -19.87
N LEU A 132 -10.87 -1.17 -20.47
CA LEU A 132 -10.13 -2.28 -21.06
C LEU A 132 -9.53 -1.82 -22.38
N ILE A 133 -8.22 -1.95 -22.50
CA ILE A 133 -7.44 -1.59 -23.68
C ILE A 133 -7.03 -2.89 -24.35
N CYS A 134 -7.39 -3.05 -25.61
CA CYS A 134 -6.98 -4.18 -26.42
C CYS A 134 -6.23 -3.66 -27.65
N VAL A 135 -4.97 -4.00 -27.76
CA VAL A 135 -4.12 -3.66 -28.91
C VAL A 135 -3.69 -4.96 -29.56
N PHE A 136 -3.91 -5.09 -30.85
CA PHE A 136 -3.55 -6.32 -31.57
C PHE A 136 -3.07 -6.02 -32.99
N ASN A 137 -2.24 -6.89 -33.47
CA ASN A 137 -1.82 -6.99 -34.86
C ASN A 137 -1.95 -8.45 -35.36
N ARG A 138 -1.29 -8.82 -36.42
CA ARG A 138 -1.37 -10.19 -36.98
C ARG A 138 -0.64 -11.24 -36.17
N GLU A 139 0.30 -10.82 -35.30
CA GLU A 139 1.23 -11.71 -34.59
C GLU A 139 1.06 -11.62 -33.09
N GLU A 140 0.56 -10.52 -32.56
CA GLU A 140 0.50 -10.25 -31.13
C GLU A 140 -0.81 -9.56 -30.73
N ALA A 141 -1.27 -9.83 -29.52
CA ALA A 141 -2.34 -9.09 -28.86
C ALA A 141 -1.95 -8.80 -27.42
N ILE A 142 -2.17 -7.56 -27.00
CA ILE A 142 -1.95 -7.09 -25.63
C ILE A 142 -3.28 -6.63 -25.06
N ILE A 143 -3.63 -7.17 -23.89
CA ILE A 143 -4.79 -6.72 -23.15
C ILE A 143 -4.30 -6.01 -21.89
N ALA A 144 -4.72 -4.78 -21.70
CA ALA A 144 -4.37 -3.94 -20.57
C ALA A 144 -5.61 -3.26 -20.00
N VAL A 145 -5.51 -2.77 -18.77
CA VAL A 145 -6.54 -1.96 -18.11
C VAL A 145 -5.97 -0.59 -17.79
N SER A 146 -6.78 0.46 -17.99
CA SER A 146 -6.39 1.81 -17.63
C SER A 146 -6.24 1.93 -16.11
N THR A 147 -5.20 2.64 -15.66
CA THR A 147 -5.02 3.10 -14.29
C THR A 147 -5.03 4.62 -14.27
N LYS A 148 -5.04 5.24 -13.10
CA LYS A 148 -5.01 6.71 -13.00
C LYS A 148 -3.75 7.33 -13.63
N PHE A 149 -2.64 6.61 -13.62
CA PHE A 149 -1.33 7.10 -14.05
C PHE A 149 -0.73 6.31 -15.21
N GLY A 150 -1.56 5.58 -15.97
CA GLY A 150 -1.08 4.79 -17.09
C GLY A 150 -1.96 3.58 -17.39
N HIS A 151 -1.34 2.43 -17.54
CA HIS A 151 -2.02 1.18 -17.81
C HIS A 151 -1.30 0.01 -17.11
N LYS A 152 -2.07 -1.03 -16.83
CA LYS A 152 -1.55 -2.32 -16.32
C LYS A 152 -1.81 -3.37 -17.38
N VAL A 153 -0.76 -3.99 -17.89
CA VAL A 153 -0.89 -5.12 -18.81
C VAL A 153 -1.43 -6.33 -18.03
N LEU A 154 -2.52 -6.90 -18.51
CA LEU A 154 -3.15 -8.08 -17.92
C LEU A 154 -2.60 -9.35 -18.54
N THR A 155 -2.45 -9.36 -19.87
CA THR A 155 -1.95 -10.51 -20.60
C THR A 155 -1.45 -10.10 -22.00
N GLU A 156 -0.53 -10.90 -22.51
CA GLU A 156 0.00 -10.80 -23.85
C GLU A 156 -0.15 -12.15 -24.55
N PHE A 157 -0.58 -12.12 -25.79
CA PHE A 157 -0.72 -13.29 -26.64
C PHE A 157 0.20 -13.15 -27.84
N LYS A 158 0.90 -14.22 -28.19
CA LYS A 158 1.64 -14.34 -29.46
C LYS A 158 0.94 -15.36 -30.33
N GLY A 159 0.58 -14.95 -31.53
CA GLY A 159 -0.03 -15.82 -32.54
C GLY A 159 1.02 -16.54 -33.37
N GLU A 160 0.78 -17.79 -33.68
CA GLU A 160 1.56 -18.51 -34.70
C GLU A 160 0.99 -18.18 -36.07
N THR A 161 1.61 -17.24 -36.77
CA THR A 161 1.26 -17.01 -38.19
C THR A 161 2.02 -17.99 -39.08
N SER A 162 1.34 -18.96 -39.62
CA SER A 162 1.91 -19.78 -40.71
C SER A 162 2.13 -18.89 -41.93
N LYS A 163 3.39 -18.73 -42.34
CA LYS A 163 3.68 -18.10 -43.65
C LYS A 163 3.06 -18.98 -44.74
N LYS A 164 2.01 -18.51 -45.40
CA LYS A 164 1.61 -19.06 -46.69
C LYS A 164 2.66 -18.63 -47.67
N TYR A 165 3.39 -19.62 -48.17
CA TYR A 165 4.21 -19.49 -49.39
C TYR A 165 3.31 -19.33 -50.60
#